data_38c7a68ed4cb1669c98a5706e8b81612
#
_entry.id   38c7a68ed4cb1669c98a5706e8b81612
#
_cell.length_a   1.000
_cell.length_b   1.000
_cell.length_c   1.000
_cell.angle_alpha   90.00
_cell.angle_beta   90.00
_cell.angle_gamma   90.00
#
_symmetry.space_group_name_H-M   'P 1'
#
loop_
_entity.id
_entity.type
_entity.pdbx_description
1 polymer ?
#
loop_
_entity_poly.entity_id
_entity_poly.type
_entity_poly.pdbx_seq_one_letter_code
_entity_poly.pdbx_strand_id
1 'polypeptide(L)'
;MYEEYKTFSVTKIRYKISGVNNGIKIMKEDIKMSIFTGAGVAIITPMNEDGSINYDELGRIIEDQIAGGTDAIIICGTTGESATMTDKERKDTIKFAIDKVAKRAKVIAGTGSNNTRAAVELSKYAESVGADGILVVTPYYNKTTQAGLIEHYKTIAEAVTVPIIMYSVPSRTGVNINPETCLELSKIKNIVAIKEASGNLSQVAKIASLCRDNLDIYSGNDDQIVPILSLGGKGVISVLSNVMPRYTHDMTQKFFDGKIREATQMQLDAIDLIDALFSEVNPIPVKYALNLMGYNYGKPRLPLVELSAKNQERMRCAMKNHNLI
;
A
#
# COMPACT_ATOMS: atom_id res chain seq x y z
N MET A 1 6.26 -37.41 -2.92
CA MET A 1 5.75 -37.26 -1.55
C MET A 1 4.68 -36.18 -1.61
N TYR A 2 3.39 -36.53 -1.55
CA TYR A 2 2.29 -35.57 -1.58
C TYR A 2 1.95 -35.15 -0.14
N GLU A 3 2.06 -33.87 0.18
CA GLU A 3 1.53 -33.31 1.44
C GLU A 3 0.04 -32.99 1.22
N GLU A 4 -0.87 -33.64 1.94
CA GLU A 4 -2.29 -33.32 1.95
C GLU A 4 -2.55 -32.22 2.99
N TYR A 5 -3.10 -31.09 2.54
CA TYR A 5 -3.61 -30.03 3.40
C TYR A 5 -5.13 -30.19 3.56
N LYS A 6 -5.59 -30.46 4.77
CA LYS A 6 -7.03 -30.40 5.10
C LYS A 6 -7.32 -29.11 5.89
N THR A 7 -8.18 -28.26 5.34
CA THR A 7 -8.64 -27.04 6.00
C THR A 7 -9.95 -27.34 6.73
N PHE A 8 -9.96 -27.22 8.05
CA PHE A 8 -11.19 -27.22 8.84
C PHE A 8 -11.52 -25.78 9.22
N SER A 9 -12.67 -25.27 8.74
CA SER A 9 -13.19 -23.96 9.02
C SER A 9 -13.95 -24.01 10.35
N VAL A 10 -13.35 -23.51 11.44
CA VAL A 10 -14.03 -22.82 12.56
C VAL A 10 -13.03 -22.05 13.45
N THR A 11 -11.72 -22.26 13.31
CA THR A 11 -10.68 -21.41 13.94
C THR A 11 -9.53 -21.31 12.96
N LYS A 12 -8.96 -20.09 12.82
CA LYS A 12 -7.85 -19.76 11.90
C LYS A 12 -6.54 -20.48 12.25
N ILE A 13 -6.57 -21.81 12.33
CA ILE A 13 -5.43 -22.67 12.67
C ILE A 13 -5.26 -23.67 11.54
N ARG A 14 -4.10 -23.67 10.89
CA ARG A 14 -3.68 -24.70 9.95
C ARG A 14 -2.88 -25.76 10.68
N TYR A 15 -3.14 -27.03 10.39
CA TYR A 15 -2.34 -28.13 10.91
C TYR A 15 -1.55 -28.74 9.75
N LYS A 16 -0.24 -28.76 9.87
CA LYS A 16 0.62 -29.50 8.94
C LYS A 16 0.73 -30.95 9.42
N ILE A 17 0.27 -31.86 8.57
CA ILE A 17 0.39 -33.30 8.83
C ILE A 17 1.60 -33.80 8.04
N SER A 18 2.65 -34.17 8.73
CA SER A 18 3.80 -34.85 8.13
C SER A 18 3.85 -36.30 8.62
N GLY A 19 3.80 -37.26 7.70
CA GLY A 19 3.91 -38.65 8.02
C GLY A 19 4.85 -39.38 7.07
N VAL A 20 5.92 -39.96 7.60
CA VAL A 20 6.62 -41.12 7.01
C VAL A 20 7.10 -41.98 8.19
N ASN A 21 6.63 -43.21 8.22
CA ASN A 21 7.12 -44.35 9.01
C ASN A 21 7.21 -44.31 10.55
N ASN A 22 6.99 -43.20 11.26
CA ASN A 22 7.07 -43.17 12.72
C ASN A 22 6.03 -42.28 13.42
N GLY A 23 4.78 -42.27 12.91
CA GLY A 23 3.67 -41.57 13.57
C GLY A 23 3.31 -40.25 12.91
N ILE A 24 2.02 -39.87 13.05
CA ILE A 24 1.47 -38.60 12.54
C ILE A 24 1.92 -37.47 13.48
N LYS A 25 2.72 -36.56 12.98
CA LYS A 25 3.07 -35.33 13.68
C LYS A 25 2.16 -34.18 13.19
N ILE A 26 1.25 -33.76 14.05
CA ILE A 26 0.40 -32.59 13.80
C ILE A 26 1.12 -31.38 14.40
N MET A 27 1.56 -30.45 13.55
CA MET A 27 2.14 -29.18 13.98
C MET A 27 1.13 -28.06 13.75
N LYS A 28 0.90 -27.26 14.77
CA LYS A 28 0.13 -26.03 14.69
C LYS A 28 0.97 -25.00 13.96
N GLU A 29 0.53 -24.53 12.80
CA GLU A 29 1.13 -23.37 12.14
C GLU A 29 0.34 -22.13 12.52
N ASP A 30 1.02 -21.12 13.07
CA ASP A 30 0.44 -19.79 13.26
C ASP A 30 0.32 -19.13 11.88
N ILE A 31 -0.92 -19.06 11.35
CA ILE A 31 -1.17 -18.37 10.09
C ILE A 31 -0.94 -16.88 10.33
N LYS A 32 -0.03 -16.27 9.57
CA LYS A 32 0.11 -14.82 9.53
C LYS A 32 -1.22 -14.23 9.04
N MET A 33 -1.83 -13.38 9.86
CA MET A 33 -3.05 -12.68 9.45
C MET A 33 -2.69 -11.50 8.56
N SER A 34 -3.38 -11.38 7.43
CA SER A 34 -3.29 -10.20 6.57
C SER A 34 -3.61 -8.94 7.37
N ILE A 35 -2.85 -7.86 7.17
CA ILE A 35 -3.08 -6.60 7.85
C ILE A 35 -4.42 -5.98 7.41
N PHE A 36 -4.75 -6.11 6.14
CA PHE A 36 -6.08 -5.86 5.56
C PHE A 36 -6.27 -6.71 4.30
N THR A 37 -7.49 -6.76 3.78
CA THR A 37 -7.83 -7.35 2.48
C THR A 37 -8.73 -6.36 1.77
N GLY A 38 -8.46 -6.07 0.48
CA GLY A 38 -9.25 -5.11 -0.28
C GLY A 38 -8.47 -3.88 -0.73
N ALA A 39 -9.07 -2.71 -0.63
CA ALA A 39 -8.53 -1.45 -1.12
C ALA A 39 -7.94 -0.61 0.01
N GLY A 40 -6.62 -0.42 0.00
CA GLY A 40 -5.95 0.61 0.78
C GLY A 40 -5.73 1.87 -0.07
N VAL A 41 -5.93 3.06 0.48
CA VAL A 41 -5.63 4.32 -0.19
C VAL A 41 -4.22 4.82 0.16
N ALA A 42 -3.38 5.09 -0.83
CA ALA A 42 -2.21 5.93 -0.66
C ALA A 42 -2.69 7.39 -0.62
N ILE A 43 -3.13 7.85 0.56
CA ILE A 43 -3.85 9.10 0.70
C ILE A 43 -2.95 10.30 0.44
N ILE A 44 -3.49 11.34 -0.23
CA ILE A 44 -2.79 12.62 -0.41
C ILE A 44 -2.69 13.37 0.92
N THR A 45 -1.78 14.34 0.99
CA THR A 45 -1.74 15.34 2.07
C THR A 45 -2.17 16.70 1.52
N PRO A 46 -3.33 17.22 1.95
CA PRO A 46 -3.75 18.58 1.60
C PRO A 46 -2.78 19.62 2.16
N MET A 47 -2.52 20.67 1.37
CA MET A 47 -1.64 21.77 1.76
C MET A 47 -2.41 23.08 1.64
N ASN A 48 -2.15 24.02 2.55
CA ASN A 48 -2.60 25.41 2.45
C ASN A 48 -1.75 26.18 1.42
N GLU A 49 -2.15 27.41 1.10
CA GLU A 49 -1.40 28.26 0.14
C GLU A 49 0.04 28.57 0.60
N ASP A 50 0.26 28.66 1.90
CA ASP A 50 1.58 28.85 2.50
C ASP A 50 2.42 27.57 2.56
N GLY A 51 1.85 26.45 2.09
CA GLY A 51 2.47 25.14 2.08
C GLY A 51 2.35 24.38 3.40
N SER A 52 1.73 24.92 4.45
CA SER A 52 1.44 24.16 5.67
C SER A 52 0.40 23.07 5.41
N ILE A 53 0.36 22.02 6.26
CA ILE A 53 -0.60 20.92 6.12
C ILE A 53 -1.99 21.39 6.51
N ASN A 54 -2.98 21.15 5.63
CA ASN A 54 -4.38 21.45 5.90
C ASN A 54 -5.06 20.23 6.55
N TYR A 55 -5.10 20.22 7.87
CA TYR A 55 -5.67 19.11 8.64
C TYR A 55 -7.20 19.02 8.53
N ASP A 56 -7.90 20.11 8.28
CA ASP A 56 -9.36 20.10 8.10
C ASP A 56 -9.72 19.33 6.82
N GLU A 57 -9.05 19.64 5.72
CA GLU A 57 -9.23 18.94 4.45
C GLU A 57 -8.68 17.50 4.52
N LEU A 58 -7.60 17.23 5.26
CA LEU A 58 -7.14 15.86 5.50
C LEU A 58 -8.19 15.07 6.28
N GLY A 59 -8.83 15.68 7.26
CA GLY A 59 -9.93 15.08 8.00
C GLY A 59 -11.13 14.76 7.11
N ARG A 60 -11.44 15.65 6.15
CA ARG A 60 -12.54 15.47 5.19
C ARG A 60 -12.28 14.28 4.24
N ILE A 61 -11.10 14.24 3.60
CA ILE A 61 -10.79 13.12 2.69
C ILE A 61 -10.73 11.77 3.42
N ILE A 62 -10.29 11.74 4.69
CA ILE A 62 -10.35 10.52 5.51
C ILE A 62 -11.79 10.04 5.69
N GLU A 63 -12.75 10.94 5.98
CA GLU A 63 -14.17 10.57 6.11
C GLU A 63 -14.72 10.04 4.77
N ASP A 64 -14.39 10.69 3.66
CA ASP A 64 -14.83 10.27 2.33
C ASP A 64 -14.28 8.88 1.98
N GLN A 65 -13.03 8.58 2.34
CA GLN A 65 -12.45 7.24 2.18
C GLN A 65 -13.19 6.19 3.01
N ILE A 66 -13.49 6.49 4.27
CA ILE A 66 -14.22 5.57 5.16
C ILE A 66 -15.64 5.35 4.63
N ALA A 67 -16.35 6.40 4.22
CA ALA A 67 -17.67 6.31 3.62
C ALA A 67 -17.64 5.52 2.28
N GLY A 68 -16.54 5.61 1.53
CA GLY A 68 -16.28 4.84 0.33
C GLY A 68 -15.97 3.37 0.58
N GLY A 69 -15.78 2.94 1.82
CA GLY A 69 -15.49 1.54 2.16
C GLY A 69 -14.01 1.18 2.07
N THR A 70 -13.11 2.17 2.06
CA THR A 70 -11.67 1.93 2.05
C THR A 70 -11.24 1.10 3.26
N ASP A 71 -10.52 0.00 3.02
CA ASP A 71 -10.12 -0.98 4.04
C ASP A 71 -8.91 -0.53 4.86
N ALA A 72 -8.02 0.27 4.25
CA ALA A 72 -6.83 0.81 4.91
C ALA A 72 -6.46 2.21 4.41
N ILE A 73 -6.04 3.08 5.32
CA ILE A 73 -5.51 4.42 5.05
C ILE A 73 -3.99 4.39 5.21
N ILE A 74 -3.27 4.60 4.11
CA ILE A 74 -1.81 4.65 4.10
C ILE A 74 -1.39 6.12 4.14
N ILE A 75 -1.05 6.58 5.34
CA ILE A 75 -0.68 7.98 5.61
C ILE A 75 0.83 8.21 5.46
N CYS A 76 1.23 9.37 5.02
CA CYS A 76 2.64 9.75 4.81
C CYS A 76 3.41 8.79 3.88
N GLY A 77 2.72 8.21 2.88
CA GLY A 77 3.37 7.51 1.77
C GLY A 77 3.92 8.49 0.73
N THR A 78 4.33 7.98 -0.43
CA THR A 78 4.80 8.79 -1.57
C THR A 78 3.74 9.79 -2.04
N THR A 79 2.50 9.32 -2.20
CA THR A 79 1.35 10.14 -2.61
C THR A 79 1.03 11.24 -1.58
N GLY A 80 1.31 10.98 -0.31
CA GLY A 80 1.18 11.94 0.79
C GLY A 80 2.35 12.92 0.90
N GLU A 81 3.26 12.99 -0.07
CA GLU A 81 4.38 13.95 -0.13
C GLU A 81 5.33 13.91 1.10
N SER A 82 5.48 12.75 1.73
CA SER A 82 6.29 12.62 2.95
C SER A 82 7.76 13.02 2.78
N ALA A 83 8.28 13.01 1.56
CA ALA A 83 9.66 13.42 1.27
C ALA A 83 9.91 14.94 1.48
N THR A 84 8.87 15.77 1.43
CA THR A 84 8.94 17.22 1.64
C THR A 84 8.44 17.66 3.01
N MET A 85 8.04 16.73 3.86
CA MET A 85 7.63 16.99 5.23
C MET A 85 8.82 16.98 6.18
N THR A 86 8.80 17.87 7.15
CA THR A 86 9.67 17.79 8.32
C THR A 86 9.30 16.59 9.18
N ASP A 87 10.22 16.15 10.05
CA ASP A 87 9.95 15.05 11.00
C ASP A 87 8.74 15.38 11.90
N LYS A 88 8.58 16.63 12.29
CA LYS A 88 7.43 17.08 13.10
C LYS A 88 6.14 16.94 12.31
N GLU A 89 6.08 17.42 11.07
CA GLU A 89 4.88 17.31 10.23
C GLU A 89 4.50 15.84 9.98
N ARG A 90 5.48 14.97 9.71
CA ARG A 90 5.22 13.54 9.53
C ARG A 90 4.60 12.92 10.78
N LYS A 91 5.16 13.22 11.96
CA LYS A 91 4.66 12.73 13.24
C LYS A 91 3.25 13.24 13.53
N ASP A 92 3.02 14.53 13.39
CA ASP A 92 1.72 15.15 13.63
C ASP A 92 0.65 14.60 12.68
N THR A 93 0.99 14.42 11.40
CA THR A 93 0.07 13.89 10.37
C THR A 93 -0.27 12.42 10.62
N ILE A 94 0.70 11.59 11.03
CA ILE A 94 0.46 10.19 11.41
C ILE A 94 -0.50 10.14 12.59
N LYS A 95 -0.22 10.91 13.65
CA LYS A 95 -1.09 10.95 14.83
C LYS A 95 -2.49 11.45 14.50
N PHE A 96 -2.60 12.54 13.74
CA PHE A 96 -3.90 13.07 13.29
C PHE A 96 -4.73 12.01 12.54
N ALA A 97 -4.12 11.29 11.59
CA ALA A 97 -4.81 10.27 10.83
C ALA A 97 -5.31 9.11 11.72
N ILE A 98 -4.50 8.67 12.69
CA ILE A 98 -4.88 7.62 13.64
C ILE A 98 -6.07 8.07 14.50
N ASP A 99 -6.00 9.28 15.07
CA ASP A 99 -7.07 9.84 15.89
C ASP A 99 -8.35 10.03 15.07
N LYS A 100 -8.24 10.55 13.83
CA LYS A 100 -9.37 10.82 12.95
C LYS A 100 -10.05 9.54 12.47
N VAL A 101 -9.28 8.52 12.08
CA VAL A 101 -9.83 7.23 11.65
C VAL A 101 -10.50 6.48 12.80
N ALA A 102 -10.01 6.63 14.03
CA ALA A 102 -10.61 6.06 15.25
C ALA A 102 -10.98 4.57 15.09
N LYS A 103 -10.07 3.77 14.53
CA LYS A 103 -10.22 2.32 14.30
C LYS A 103 -11.35 1.88 13.33
N ARG A 104 -11.96 2.81 12.61
CA ARG A 104 -12.99 2.49 11.59
C ARG A 104 -12.40 1.85 10.32
N ALA A 105 -11.12 2.08 10.07
CA ALA A 105 -10.29 1.42 9.05
C ALA A 105 -8.89 1.19 9.62
N LYS A 106 -8.05 0.44 8.90
CA LYS A 106 -6.64 0.29 9.28
C LYS A 106 -5.86 1.54 8.94
N VAL A 107 -4.96 1.98 9.83
CA VAL A 107 -4.01 3.08 9.55
C VAL A 107 -2.60 2.52 9.45
N ILE A 108 -1.98 2.68 8.28
CA ILE A 108 -0.64 2.21 7.97
C ILE A 108 0.24 3.45 7.73
N ALA A 109 1.25 3.64 8.56
CA ALA A 109 2.12 4.80 8.47
C ALA A 109 3.31 4.56 7.53
N GLY A 110 3.55 5.47 6.61
CA GLY A 110 4.75 5.50 5.77
C GLY A 110 5.96 5.97 6.59
N THR A 111 6.82 5.05 6.97
CA THR A 111 7.99 5.33 7.84
C THR A 111 9.34 5.08 7.17
N GLY A 112 9.34 4.56 5.93
CA GLY A 112 10.54 4.26 5.19
C GLY A 112 11.44 5.48 4.95
N SER A 113 12.74 5.25 4.94
CA SER A 113 13.79 6.24 4.68
C SER A 113 15.01 5.56 4.06
N ASN A 114 15.83 6.33 3.37
CA ASN A 114 17.16 5.91 2.92
C ASN A 114 18.23 5.95 4.05
N ASN A 115 17.81 6.32 5.26
CA ASN A 115 18.57 6.26 6.49
C ASN A 115 17.87 5.29 7.46
N THR A 116 18.47 4.12 7.70
CA THR A 116 17.89 3.07 8.54
C THR A 116 17.52 3.57 9.94
N ARG A 117 18.37 4.40 10.55
CA ARG A 117 18.11 4.97 11.88
C ARG A 117 16.86 5.87 11.88
N ALA A 118 16.71 6.74 10.89
CA ALA A 118 15.53 7.58 10.76
C ALA A 118 14.25 6.74 10.54
N ALA A 119 14.36 5.67 9.72
CA ALA A 119 13.24 4.73 9.54
C ALA A 119 12.85 4.05 10.85
N VAL A 120 13.82 3.60 11.65
CA VAL A 120 13.58 3.01 12.98
C VAL A 120 12.90 4.00 13.92
N GLU A 121 13.42 5.22 14.03
CA GLU A 121 12.89 6.26 14.92
C GLU A 121 11.43 6.60 14.60
N LEU A 122 11.11 6.78 13.30
CA LEU A 122 9.74 7.08 12.88
C LEU A 122 8.82 5.85 13.02
N SER A 123 9.33 4.65 12.80
CA SER A 123 8.55 3.41 12.99
C SER A 123 8.15 3.20 14.45
N LYS A 124 9.08 3.42 15.39
CA LYS A 124 8.79 3.40 16.84
C LYS A 124 7.74 4.45 17.21
N TYR A 125 7.85 5.66 16.64
CA TYR A 125 6.86 6.68 16.89
C TYR A 125 5.48 6.26 16.38
N ALA A 126 5.37 5.78 15.13
CA ALA A 126 4.11 5.34 14.54
C ALA A 126 3.45 4.24 15.39
N GLU A 127 4.22 3.25 15.84
CA GLU A 127 3.75 2.22 16.77
C GLU A 127 3.25 2.83 18.09
N SER A 128 4.02 3.74 18.70
CA SER A 128 3.67 4.34 19.99
C SER A 128 2.38 5.16 19.98
N VAL A 129 1.99 5.70 18.83
CA VAL A 129 0.73 6.46 18.68
C VAL A 129 -0.42 5.60 18.14
N GLY A 130 -0.21 4.29 17.92
CA GLY A 130 -1.26 3.31 17.66
C GLY A 130 -1.53 3.01 16.18
N ALA A 131 -0.56 3.19 15.28
CA ALA A 131 -0.63 2.71 13.91
C ALA A 131 -0.88 1.18 13.87
N ASP A 132 -1.73 0.71 12.94
CA ASP A 132 -2.01 -0.73 12.78
C ASP A 132 -0.88 -1.45 12.04
N GLY A 133 0.02 -0.71 11.40
CA GLY A 133 1.19 -1.20 10.69
C GLY A 133 2.00 -0.06 10.08
N ILE A 134 3.11 -0.42 9.46
CA ILE A 134 3.99 0.53 8.78
C ILE A 134 4.29 0.10 7.36
N LEU A 135 4.45 1.09 6.47
CA LEU A 135 4.88 0.92 5.08
C LEU A 135 6.32 1.44 4.96
N VAL A 136 7.24 0.56 4.59
CA VAL A 136 8.67 0.88 4.53
C VAL A 136 9.17 0.76 3.08
N VAL A 137 9.39 1.91 2.44
CA VAL A 137 9.99 1.96 1.09
C VAL A 137 11.46 1.58 1.16
N THR A 138 11.98 0.94 0.09
CA THR A 138 13.41 0.65 -0.04
C THR A 138 14.25 1.92 0.04
N PRO A 139 15.49 1.86 0.55
CA PRO A 139 16.41 2.99 0.49
C PRO A 139 16.54 3.52 -0.93
N TYR A 140 16.31 4.80 -1.11
CA TYR A 140 16.40 5.54 -2.37
C TYR A 140 17.66 6.39 -2.40
N TYR A 141 18.12 6.78 -3.59
CA TYR A 141 19.27 7.65 -3.84
C TYR A 141 20.61 6.98 -3.51
N ASN A 142 20.96 6.79 -2.23
CA ASN A 142 22.19 6.08 -1.79
C ASN A 142 22.14 4.58 -2.09
N LYS A 143 20.95 4.02 -2.40
CA LYS A 143 20.69 2.62 -2.78
C LYS A 143 21.28 1.63 -1.76
N THR A 144 21.25 0.34 -2.11
CA THR A 144 21.93 -0.72 -1.36
C THR A 144 21.91 -2.02 -2.17
N THR A 145 22.63 -3.04 -1.69
CA THR A 145 22.58 -4.42 -2.21
C THR A 145 21.42 -5.20 -1.60
N GLN A 146 21.13 -6.40 -2.11
CA GLN A 146 20.10 -7.27 -1.52
C GLN A 146 20.44 -7.66 -0.07
N ALA A 147 21.70 -7.91 0.23
CA ALA A 147 22.15 -8.15 1.60
C ALA A 147 21.91 -6.93 2.50
N GLY A 148 22.19 -5.73 2.00
CA GLY A 148 21.91 -4.49 2.74
C GLY A 148 20.43 -4.24 2.93
N LEU A 149 19.55 -4.65 1.97
CA LEU A 149 18.09 -4.62 2.17
C LEU A 149 17.67 -5.54 3.32
N ILE A 150 18.22 -6.76 3.37
CA ILE A 150 17.92 -7.71 4.44
C ILE A 150 18.27 -7.11 5.81
N GLU A 151 19.47 -6.55 5.97
CA GLU A 151 19.87 -5.92 7.22
C GLU A 151 19.04 -4.67 7.56
N HIS A 152 18.70 -3.85 6.56
CA HIS A 152 17.85 -2.67 6.73
C HIS A 152 16.48 -3.04 7.29
N TYR A 153 15.77 -3.97 6.63
CA TYR A 153 14.44 -4.40 7.07
C TYR A 153 14.47 -5.18 8.37
N LYS A 154 15.49 -6.02 8.60
CA LYS A 154 15.69 -6.74 9.86
C LYS A 154 15.85 -5.77 11.03
N THR A 155 16.72 -4.75 10.87
CA THR A 155 16.95 -3.72 11.91
C THR A 155 15.64 -2.98 12.26
N ILE A 156 14.81 -2.66 11.26
CA ILE A 156 13.51 -2.02 11.50
C ILE A 156 12.56 -3.00 12.20
N ALA A 157 12.51 -4.25 11.74
CA ALA A 157 11.63 -5.28 12.30
C ALA A 157 11.97 -5.63 13.76
N GLU A 158 13.24 -5.61 14.14
CA GLU A 158 13.69 -5.81 15.53
C GLU A 158 13.30 -4.64 16.44
N ALA A 159 13.04 -3.47 15.87
CA ALA A 159 12.77 -2.25 16.63
C ALA A 159 11.29 -2.01 16.95
N VAL A 160 10.36 -2.73 16.27
CA VAL A 160 8.90 -2.58 16.42
C VAL A 160 8.22 -3.95 16.42
N THR A 161 6.98 -3.98 16.93
CA THR A 161 6.16 -5.21 16.93
C THR A 161 5.02 -5.17 15.91
N VAL A 162 4.65 -3.97 15.44
CA VAL A 162 3.58 -3.79 14.44
C VAL A 162 3.95 -4.42 13.10
N PRO A 163 2.96 -4.87 12.31
CA PRO A 163 3.15 -5.41 10.98
C PRO A 163 3.89 -4.44 10.05
N ILE A 164 4.83 -4.97 9.27
CA ILE A 164 5.61 -4.24 8.27
C ILE A 164 5.18 -4.67 6.88
N ILE A 165 4.83 -3.70 6.04
CA ILE A 165 4.67 -3.85 4.60
C ILE A 165 5.94 -3.29 3.94
N MET A 166 6.73 -4.14 3.31
CA MET A 166 7.85 -3.71 2.47
C MET A 166 7.31 -2.99 1.23
N TYR A 167 7.99 -1.97 0.75
CA TYR A 167 7.57 -1.28 -0.47
C TYR A 167 8.67 -1.27 -1.53
N SER A 168 8.45 -2.02 -2.61
CA SER A 168 9.33 -2.11 -3.78
C SER A 168 8.79 -1.24 -4.91
N VAL A 169 9.51 -0.17 -5.25
CA VAL A 169 9.17 0.77 -6.34
C VAL A 169 10.44 1.20 -7.07
N PRO A 170 11.06 0.30 -7.82
CA PRO A 170 12.39 0.52 -8.42
C PRO A 170 12.43 1.71 -9.38
N SER A 171 11.32 2.08 -10.02
CA SER A 171 11.22 3.26 -10.88
C SER A 171 11.48 4.59 -10.14
N ARG A 172 11.27 4.61 -8.80
CA ARG A 172 11.50 5.79 -7.96
C ARG A 172 12.78 5.69 -7.14
N THR A 173 13.06 4.50 -6.61
CA THR A 173 14.17 4.29 -5.66
C THR A 173 15.47 3.88 -6.34
N GLY A 174 15.39 3.29 -7.54
CA GLY A 174 16.51 2.65 -8.21
C GLY A 174 16.96 1.34 -7.54
N VAL A 175 16.12 0.80 -6.64
CA VAL A 175 16.37 -0.46 -5.91
C VAL A 175 15.14 -1.35 -5.98
N ASN A 176 15.33 -2.58 -6.45
CA ASN A 176 14.31 -3.62 -6.47
C ASN A 176 14.51 -4.58 -5.30
N ILE A 177 13.42 -5.08 -4.71
CA ILE A 177 13.48 -6.21 -3.77
C ILE A 177 13.31 -7.48 -4.60
N ASN A 178 14.36 -8.29 -4.73
CA ASN A 178 14.31 -9.52 -5.51
C ASN A 178 13.44 -10.58 -4.82
N PRO A 179 12.83 -11.52 -5.58
CA PRO A 179 11.98 -12.56 -5.02
C PRO A 179 12.65 -13.40 -3.91
N GLU A 180 13.94 -13.69 -4.06
CA GLU A 180 14.74 -14.43 -3.09
C GLU A 180 14.93 -13.62 -1.79
N THR A 181 15.07 -12.29 -1.91
CA THR A 181 15.14 -11.37 -0.77
C THR A 181 13.78 -11.29 -0.06
N CYS A 182 12.68 -11.27 -0.82
CA CYS A 182 11.33 -11.36 -0.24
C CYS A 182 11.16 -12.65 0.56
N LEU A 183 11.62 -13.80 0.03
CA LEU A 183 11.58 -15.08 0.73
C LEU A 183 12.39 -15.04 2.04
N GLU A 184 13.59 -14.45 2.04
CA GLU A 184 14.40 -14.34 3.26
C GLU A 184 13.71 -13.45 4.30
N LEU A 185 13.22 -12.27 3.90
CA LEU A 185 12.54 -11.34 4.77
C LEU A 185 11.18 -11.86 5.28
N SER A 186 10.49 -12.70 4.50
CA SER A 186 9.22 -13.30 4.92
C SER A 186 9.33 -14.24 6.13
N LYS A 187 10.54 -14.69 6.48
CA LYS A 187 10.81 -15.50 7.67
C LYS A 187 10.75 -14.67 8.97
N ILE A 188 10.86 -13.35 8.87
CA ILE A 188 10.76 -12.42 10.00
C ILE A 188 9.28 -12.25 10.36
N LYS A 189 8.94 -12.47 11.63
CA LYS A 189 7.55 -12.60 12.10
C LYS A 189 6.66 -11.40 11.73
N ASN A 190 7.13 -10.18 11.94
CA ASN A 190 6.38 -8.95 11.72
C ASN A 190 6.58 -8.33 10.32
N ILE A 191 7.39 -8.90 9.44
CA ILE A 191 7.37 -8.58 8.01
C ILE A 191 6.29 -9.45 7.37
N VAL A 192 5.12 -8.85 7.11
CA VAL A 192 3.92 -9.60 6.74
C VAL A 192 3.52 -9.44 5.28
N ALA A 193 3.96 -8.38 4.62
CA ALA A 193 3.55 -8.10 3.26
C ALA A 193 4.58 -7.32 2.45
N ILE A 194 4.35 -7.28 1.14
CA ILE A 194 5.00 -6.39 0.20
C ILE A 194 3.96 -5.60 -0.59
N LYS A 195 4.13 -4.27 -0.69
CA LYS A 195 3.54 -3.44 -1.74
C LYS A 195 4.47 -3.52 -2.94
N GLU A 196 4.01 -4.21 -3.97
CA GLU A 196 4.78 -4.46 -5.19
C GLU A 196 4.38 -3.46 -6.28
N ALA A 197 5.32 -2.63 -6.69
CA ALA A 197 5.12 -1.57 -7.69
C ALA A 197 6.24 -1.54 -8.75
N SER A 198 6.82 -2.70 -9.06
CA SER A 198 7.80 -2.82 -10.15
C SER A 198 7.15 -2.78 -11.55
N GLY A 199 5.86 -3.10 -11.63
CA GLY A 199 5.15 -3.31 -12.89
C GLY A 199 5.44 -4.66 -13.54
N ASN A 200 6.21 -5.53 -12.90
CA ASN A 200 6.63 -6.83 -13.44
C ASN A 200 5.83 -7.99 -12.86
N LEU A 201 4.75 -8.38 -13.54
CA LEU A 201 3.89 -9.50 -13.12
C LEU A 201 4.64 -10.84 -13.01
N SER A 202 5.69 -11.06 -13.82
CA SER A 202 6.54 -12.26 -13.69
C SER A 202 7.29 -12.27 -12.37
N GLN A 203 7.75 -11.11 -11.87
CA GLN A 203 8.34 -10.98 -10.54
C GLN A 203 7.31 -11.23 -9.45
N VAL A 204 6.09 -10.67 -9.59
CA VAL A 204 4.97 -10.92 -8.65
C VAL A 204 4.67 -12.42 -8.54
N ALA A 205 4.54 -13.11 -9.67
CA ALA A 205 4.30 -14.56 -9.70
C ALA A 205 5.42 -15.34 -8.98
N LYS A 206 6.67 -14.91 -9.15
CA LYS A 206 7.82 -15.54 -8.50
C LYS A 206 7.83 -15.31 -6.99
N ILE A 207 7.50 -14.09 -6.54
CA ILE A 207 7.32 -13.78 -5.11
C ILE A 207 6.21 -14.65 -4.51
N ALA A 208 5.04 -14.70 -5.16
CA ALA A 208 3.91 -15.52 -4.72
C ALA A 208 4.28 -17.00 -4.61
N SER A 209 5.00 -17.54 -5.62
CA SER A 209 5.45 -18.92 -5.63
C SER A 209 6.43 -19.25 -4.51
N LEU A 210 7.38 -18.37 -4.23
CA LEU A 210 8.42 -18.59 -3.21
C LEU A 210 7.92 -18.37 -1.80
N CYS A 211 7.20 -17.25 -1.58
CA CYS A 211 6.79 -16.83 -0.24
C CYS A 211 5.47 -17.48 0.21
N ARG A 212 4.60 -17.85 -0.73
CA ARG A 212 3.29 -18.47 -0.44
C ARG A 212 2.54 -17.68 0.66
N ASP A 213 2.00 -18.37 1.67
CA ASP A 213 1.22 -17.77 2.77
C ASP A 213 2.08 -16.98 3.78
N ASN A 214 3.42 -16.92 3.60
CA ASN A 214 4.31 -16.21 4.52
C ASN A 214 4.43 -14.71 4.24
N LEU A 215 4.01 -14.25 3.05
CA LEU A 215 4.11 -12.85 2.65
C LEU A 215 2.91 -12.46 1.78
N ASP A 216 2.06 -11.57 2.27
CA ASP A 216 0.98 -11.01 1.49
C ASP A 216 1.51 -10.06 0.40
N ILE A 217 0.81 -9.99 -0.73
CA ILE A 217 1.17 -9.09 -1.83
C ILE A 217 0.03 -8.10 -2.04
N TYR A 218 0.34 -6.81 -1.98
CA TYR A 218 -0.54 -5.72 -2.38
C TYR A 218 -0.04 -5.10 -3.67
N SER A 219 -0.94 -4.87 -4.63
CA SER A 219 -0.57 -4.08 -5.80
C SER A 219 -0.20 -2.65 -5.39
N GLY A 220 0.92 -2.16 -5.90
CA GLY A 220 1.29 -0.75 -5.81
C GLY A 220 0.90 0.03 -7.06
N ASN A 221 0.37 -0.64 -8.09
CA ASN A 221 -0.01 -0.11 -9.38
C ASN A 221 -1.49 -0.35 -9.63
N ASP A 222 -2.24 0.72 -9.90
CA ASP A 222 -3.69 0.64 -10.08
C ASP A 222 -4.10 -0.10 -11.37
N ASP A 223 -3.27 -0.09 -12.40
CA ASP A 223 -3.45 -0.85 -13.65
C ASP A 223 -3.25 -2.37 -13.50
N GLN A 224 -2.76 -2.83 -12.35
CA GLN A 224 -2.44 -4.24 -12.08
C GLN A 224 -3.19 -4.83 -10.88
N ILE A 225 -4.29 -4.21 -10.44
CA ILE A 225 -5.06 -4.69 -9.28
C ILE A 225 -5.52 -6.14 -9.52
N VAL A 226 -6.38 -6.36 -10.50
CA VAL A 226 -6.95 -7.69 -10.79
C VAL A 226 -5.89 -8.72 -11.20
N PRO A 227 -4.90 -8.41 -12.05
CA PRO A 227 -3.79 -9.32 -12.32
C PRO A 227 -3.06 -9.80 -11.06
N ILE A 228 -2.77 -8.90 -10.11
CA ILE A 228 -2.09 -9.28 -8.86
C ILE A 228 -3.01 -10.07 -7.93
N LEU A 229 -4.29 -9.73 -7.84
CA LEU A 229 -5.28 -10.53 -7.11
C LEU A 229 -5.35 -11.96 -7.65
N SER A 230 -5.28 -12.15 -8.98
CA SER A 230 -5.29 -13.48 -9.62
C SER A 230 -4.06 -14.33 -9.29
N LEU A 231 -2.96 -13.71 -8.88
CA LEU A 231 -1.74 -14.36 -8.39
C LEU A 231 -1.75 -14.59 -6.87
N GLY A 232 -2.89 -14.39 -6.21
CA GLY A 232 -3.03 -14.58 -4.76
C GLY A 232 -2.80 -13.32 -3.92
N GLY A 233 -2.74 -12.14 -4.56
CA GLY A 233 -2.66 -10.85 -3.87
C GLY A 233 -3.83 -10.61 -2.92
N LYS A 234 -3.63 -9.78 -1.91
CA LYS A 234 -4.63 -9.46 -0.88
C LYS A 234 -5.36 -8.15 -1.11
N GLY A 235 -4.92 -7.36 -2.08
CA GLY A 235 -5.53 -6.06 -2.36
C GLY A 235 -4.58 -5.12 -3.09
N VAL A 236 -4.87 -3.84 -2.95
CA VAL A 236 -4.12 -2.74 -3.56
C VAL A 236 -3.82 -1.64 -2.54
N ILE A 237 -2.71 -0.94 -2.72
CA ILE A 237 -2.44 0.35 -2.08
C ILE A 237 -2.42 1.39 -3.20
N SER A 238 -3.57 2.02 -3.40
CA SER A 238 -4.06 2.67 -4.61
C SER A 238 -3.89 4.19 -4.60
N VAL A 239 -3.64 4.78 -5.76
CA VAL A 239 -3.80 6.22 -6.03
C VAL A 239 -5.22 6.50 -6.53
N LEU A 240 -5.79 5.65 -7.40
CA LEU A 240 -7.15 5.73 -7.91
C LEU A 240 -8.18 5.87 -6.78
N SER A 241 -7.97 5.17 -5.66
CA SER A 241 -8.85 5.22 -4.49
C SER A 241 -9.02 6.63 -3.90
N ASN A 242 -8.07 7.57 -4.12
CA ASN A 242 -8.26 8.95 -3.69
C ASN A 242 -9.47 9.62 -4.35
N VAL A 243 -9.72 9.34 -5.64
CA VAL A 243 -10.81 9.95 -6.44
C VAL A 243 -12.02 9.04 -6.58
N MET A 244 -11.84 7.70 -6.48
CA MET A 244 -12.91 6.70 -6.63
C MET A 244 -12.83 5.63 -5.53
N PRO A 245 -13.00 5.99 -4.23
CA PRO A 245 -12.83 5.04 -3.14
C PRO A 245 -13.78 3.85 -3.23
N ARG A 246 -15.08 4.09 -3.42
CA ARG A 246 -16.10 3.03 -3.54
C ARG A 246 -15.81 2.10 -4.73
N TYR A 247 -15.45 2.65 -5.85
CA TYR A 247 -15.15 1.88 -7.05
C TYR A 247 -13.95 0.95 -6.84
N THR A 248 -12.87 1.47 -6.24
CA THR A 248 -11.66 0.68 -5.98
C THR A 248 -11.93 -0.42 -4.95
N HIS A 249 -12.70 -0.11 -3.90
CA HIS A 249 -13.16 -1.11 -2.92
C HIS A 249 -14.01 -2.20 -3.61
N ASP A 250 -15.03 -1.82 -4.35
CA ASP A 250 -15.95 -2.75 -5.01
C ASP A 250 -15.22 -3.64 -6.03
N MET A 251 -14.24 -3.13 -6.77
CA MET A 251 -13.42 -3.91 -7.70
C MET A 251 -12.72 -5.06 -6.97
N THR A 252 -12.06 -4.77 -5.84
CA THR A 252 -11.38 -5.79 -5.06
C THR A 252 -12.37 -6.76 -4.42
N GLN A 253 -13.48 -6.25 -3.86
CA GLN A 253 -14.50 -7.07 -3.22
C GLN A 253 -15.17 -8.03 -4.22
N LYS A 254 -15.52 -7.55 -5.42
CA LYS A 254 -16.07 -8.42 -6.48
C LYS A 254 -15.12 -9.56 -6.84
N PHE A 255 -13.81 -9.29 -6.88
CA PHE A 255 -12.84 -10.34 -7.11
C PHE A 255 -12.89 -11.41 -6.01
N PHE A 256 -12.87 -11.00 -4.74
CA PHE A 256 -12.93 -11.93 -3.59
C PHE A 256 -14.26 -12.67 -3.49
N ASP A 257 -15.36 -12.07 -3.95
CA ASP A 257 -16.69 -12.71 -4.06
C ASP A 257 -16.78 -13.70 -5.22
N GLY A 258 -15.71 -13.91 -6.01
CA GLY A 258 -15.70 -14.81 -7.16
C GLY A 258 -16.30 -14.20 -8.43
N LYS A 259 -16.68 -12.92 -8.42
CA LYS A 259 -17.21 -12.16 -9.58
C LYS A 259 -16.09 -11.64 -10.46
N ILE A 260 -15.18 -12.54 -10.87
CA ILE A 260 -13.92 -12.20 -11.56
C ILE A 260 -14.16 -11.36 -12.82
N ARG A 261 -15.17 -11.71 -13.63
CA ARG A 261 -15.51 -10.96 -14.85
C ARG A 261 -15.88 -9.50 -14.57
N GLU A 262 -16.69 -9.26 -13.54
CA GLU A 262 -17.08 -7.91 -13.15
C GLU A 262 -15.88 -7.10 -12.65
N ALA A 263 -15.04 -7.69 -11.79
CA ALA A 263 -13.82 -7.05 -11.32
C ALA A 263 -12.86 -6.72 -12.48
N THR A 264 -12.71 -7.66 -13.43
CA THR A 264 -11.88 -7.44 -14.63
C THR A 264 -12.44 -6.31 -15.49
N GLN A 265 -13.76 -6.25 -15.71
CA GLN A 265 -14.38 -5.16 -16.46
C GLN A 265 -14.14 -3.82 -15.78
N MET A 266 -14.33 -3.72 -14.46
CA MET A 266 -14.02 -2.51 -13.69
C MET A 266 -12.56 -2.10 -13.82
N GLN A 267 -11.62 -3.05 -13.80
CA GLN A 267 -10.19 -2.75 -14.03
C GLN A 267 -9.97 -2.12 -15.40
N LEU A 268 -10.57 -2.68 -16.46
CA LEU A 268 -10.41 -2.22 -17.83
C LEU A 268 -11.11 -0.86 -18.06
N ASP A 269 -12.28 -0.68 -17.49
CA ASP A 269 -13.03 0.59 -17.60
C ASP A 269 -12.30 1.76 -16.93
N ALA A 270 -11.48 1.52 -15.91
CA ALA A 270 -10.75 2.56 -15.20
C ALA A 270 -9.39 2.94 -15.83
N ILE A 271 -8.93 2.27 -16.88
CA ILE A 271 -7.57 2.43 -17.41
C ILE A 271 -7.29 3.85 -17.89
N ASP A 272 -8.24 4.50 -18.57
CA ASP A 272 -8.06 5.88 -19.05
C ASP A 272 -7.84 6.87 -17.90
N LEU A 273 -8.57 6.71 -16.80
CA LEU A 273 -8.40 7.54 -15.60
C LEU A 273 -7.11 7.20 -14.86
N ILE A 274 -6.77 5.91 -14.73
CA ILE A 274 -5.49 5.48 -14.14
C ILE A 274 -4.32 6.08 -14.92
N ASP A 275 -4.34 5.98 -16.24
CA ASP A 275 -3.34 6.58 -17.12
C ASP A 275 -3.25 8.11 -16.97
N ALA A 276 -4.38 8.79 -16.75
CA ALA A 276 -4.39 10.23 -16.47
C ALA A 276 -3.77 10.55 -15.10
N LEU A 277 -4.07 9.74 -14.06
CA LEU A 277 -3.52 9.89 -12.71
C LEU A 277 -2.01 9.63 -12.63
N PHE A 278 -1.43 8.96 -13.62
CA PHE A 278 0.02 8.70 -13.72
C PHE A 278 0.67 9.39 -14.92
N SER A 279 -0.03 10.35 -15.56
CA SER A 279 0.50 11.10 -16.72
C SER A 279 1.72 11.97 -16.40
N GLU A 280 1.89 12.34 -15.14
CA GLU A 280 3.08 12.98 -14.57
C GLU A 280 3.42 12.34 -13.20
N VAL A 281 4.43 12.88 -12.54
CA VAL A 281 4.88 12.36 -11.25
C VAL A 281 3.74 12.44 -10.22
N ASN A 282 3.28 11.28 -9.72
CA ASN A 282 2.36 11.21 -8.60
C ASN A 282 3.00 11.84 -7.34
N PRO A 283 2.30 12.80 -6.63
CA PRO A 283 0.86 13.04 -6.63
C PRO A 283 0.36 14.23 -7.46
N ILE A 284 1.13 14.78 -8.40
CA ILE A 284 0.72 15.96 -9.17
C ILE A 284 -0.67 15.77 -9.80
N PRO A 285 -0.93 14.69 -10.60
CA PRO A 285 -2.22 14.54 -11.26
C PRO A 285 -3.38 14.30 -10.29
N VAL A 286 -3.18 13.50 -9.24
CA VAL A 286 -4.27 13.18 -8.29
C VAL A 286 -4.69 14.39 -7.47
N LYS A 287 -3.77 15.27 -7.05
CA LYS A 287 -4.13 16.53 -6.38
C LYS A 287 -4.93 17.44 -7.31
N TYR A 288 -4.53 17.53 -8.58
CA TYR A 288 -5.29 18.28 -9.58
C TYR A 288 -6.71 17.71 -9.77
N ALA A 289 -6.85 16.39 -9.89
CA ALA A 289 -8.14 15.73 -10.01
C ALA A 289 -9.07 16.05 -8.82
N LEU A 290 -8.56 15.92 -7.61
CA LEU A 290 -9.33 16.20 -6.40
C LEU A 290 -9.75 17.68 -6.28
N ASN A 291 -8.90 18.63 -6.68
CA ASN A 291 -9.25 20.04 -6.73
C ASN A 291 -10.38 20.29 -7.77
N LEU A 292 -10.39 19.58 -8.91
CA LEU A 292 -11.50 19.63 -9.87
C LEU A 292 -12.83 19.09 -9.29
N MET A 293 -12.78 18.14 -8.37
CA MET A 293 -13.96 17.61 -7.67
C MET A 293 -14.49 18.56 -6.59
N GLY A 294 -13.92 19.75 -6.45
CA GLY A 294 -14.37 20.78 -5.50
C GLY A 294 -13.72 20.69 -4.12
N TYR A 295 -12.65 19.94 -3.98
CA TYR A 295 -11.82 19.97 -2.78
C TYR A 295 -10.80 21.11 -2.86
N ASN A 296 -10.28 21.56 -1.71
CA ASN A 296 -9.23 22.56 -1.64
C ASN A 296 -7.94 21.96 -1.07
N TYR A 297 -7.29 21.08 -1.85
CA TYR A 297 -6.11 20.34 -1.38
C TYR A 297 -4.78 21.04 -1.72
N GLY A 298 -4.86 22.25 -2.27
CA GLY A 298 -3.71 23.09 -2.58
C GLY A 298 -2.82 22.50 -3.68
N LYS A 299 -1.65 23.09 -3.80
CA LYS A 299 -0.61 22.66 -4.75
C LYS A 299 0.34 21.66 -4.08
N PRO A 300 1.02 20.81 -4.86
CA PRO A 300 2.13 20.03 -4.32
C PRO A 300 3.28 20.96 -3.88
N ARG A 301 4.06 20.52 -2.88
CA ARG A 301 5.29 21.23 -2.46
C ARG A 301 6.40 21.01 -3.48
N LEU A 302 7.26 22.03 -3.68
CA LEU A 302 8.48 21.83 -4.45
C LEU A 302 9.31 20.65 -3.91
N PRO A 303 9.97 19.86 -4.78
CA PRO A 303 10.23 20.11 -6.21
C PRO A 303 9.09 19.77 -7.16
N LEU A 304 7.94 19.29 -6.65
CA LEU A 304 6.77 19.03 -7.46
C LEU A 304 6.08 20.35 -7.82
N VAL A 305 5.50 20.40 -9.03
CA VAL A 305 4.83 21.58 -9.58
C VAL A 305 3.40 21.25 -9.98
N GLU A 306 2.64 22.23 -10.44
CA GLU A 306 1.29 22.01 -10.95
C GLU A 306 1.31 21.16 -12.23
N LEU A 307 0.22 20.42 -12.45
CA LEU A 307 0.02 19.58 -13.65
C LEU A 307 0.08 20.44 -14.92
N SER A 308 0.80 19.98 -15.93
CA SER A 308 0.93 20.70 -17.22
C SER A 308 -0.43 20.85 -17.93
N ALA A 309 -0.61 21.93 -18.69
CA ALA A 309 -1.87 22.22 -19.40
C ALA A 309 -2.35 21.05 -20.27
N LYS A 310 -1.44 20.36 -20.95
CA LYS A 310 -1.75 19.16 -21.75
C LYS A 310 -2.37 18.06 -20.90
N ASN A 311 -1.79 17.78 -19.74
CA ASN A 311 -2.26 16.71 -18.86
C ASN A 311 -3.45 17.15 -17.99
N GLN A 312 -3.66 18.44 -17.77
CA GLN A 312 -4.91 18.98 -17.21
C GLN A 312 -6.10 18.64 -18.10
N GLU A 313 -5.98 18.84 -19.42
CA GLU A 313 -7.05 18.50 -20.36
C GLU A 313 -7.29 16.98 -20.43
N ARG A 314 -6.20 16.18 -20.48
CA ARG A 314 -6.31 14.72 -20.39
C ARG A 314 -7.07 14.28 -19.13
N MET A 315 -6.74 14.88 -17.97
CA MET A 315 -7.41 14.57 -16.71
C MET A 315 -8.88 14.94 -16.75
N ARG A 316 -9.24 16.15 -17.27
CA ARG A 316 -10.65 16.56 -17.38
C ARG A 316 -11.45 15.59 -18.26
N CYS A 317 -10.90 15.19 -19.41
CA CYS A 317 -11.56 14.22 -20.28
C CYS A 317 -11.81 12.89 -19.58
N ALA A 318 -10.79 12.33 -18.94
CA ALA A 318 -10.92 11.08 -18.20
C ALA A 318 -11.95 11.19 -17.06
N MET A 319 -11.91 12.26 -16.26
CA MET A 319 -12.85 12.47 -15.16
C MET A 319 -14.30 12.62 -15.63
N LYS A 320 -14.55 13.27 -16.79
CA LYS A 320 -15.89 13.35 -17.39
C LYS A 320 -16.39 11.97 -17.84
N ASN A 321 -15.53 11.13 -18.43
CA ASN A 321 -15.90 9.77 -18.80
C ASN A 321 -16.40 8.94 -17.61
N HIS A 322 -15.91 9.25 -16.41
CA HIS A 322 -16.25 8.60 -15.16
C HIS A 322 -17.29 9.37 -14.31
N ASN A 323 -17.90 10.43 -14.84
CA ASN A 323 -18.88 11.28 -14.14
C ASN A 323 -18.37 11.83 -12.79
N LEU A 324 -17.08 12.17 -12.69
CA LEU A 324 -16.46 12.75 -11.50
C LEU A 324 -16.53 14.28 -11.49
N ILE A 325 -16.77 14.91 -12.65
CA ILE A 325 -16.96 16.36 -12.82
C ILE A 325 -17.99 16.62 -13.93
#